data_6f4ca8f021d56254c6e004a65fc78839
#
_entry.id   6f4ca8f021d56254c6e004a65fc78839
#
_cell.length_a   1.000
_cell.length_b   1.000
_cell.length_c   1.000
_cell.angle_alpha   90.00
_cell.angle_beta   90.00
_cell.angle_gamma   90.00
#
_symmetry.space_group_name_H-M   'P 1'
#
loop_
_entity.id
_entity.type
_entity.pdbx_description
1 polymer ?
#
loop_
_entity_poly.entity_id
_entity_poly.type
_entity_poly.pdbx_seq_one_letter_code
_entity_poly.pdbx_strand_id
1 'polypeptide(L)'
;MPGIRTQMTGPARAAARAGVLLMLAAACSNGGHDEDASAPDSVSADTTAAEPVVLEEAFLTERDTLDNVDSPTVWNGPNGEHWILTSAKTTDVVLVNDAATGAEIRRLGGTGSGRGQLDRPNGVRAIDDLLFVVERDNARIQAFSLPSLESMGTFGEEELLRPYGIAAYEDAEGRIEIYVTDNYELVEDEIPPDSALGERVEQFRVWVEDGELRDEHVRSFGDTTGEGVLRKVETIGVDPANDRVVVAEELGPDSHWKIYRLDGTFSGEVFGRGYFPQEAEGLALYTCPDGGGYWIATDQGMGENTFHVFDRRTLEHLGAFAGVTTRNTDGVALTQAGFGPFPAGAFYAIHNDGNVAAFSWAEIAAALGLRTDCTEGAAPADSAQ
;
A
#
# COMPACT_ATOMS: atom_id res chain seq x y z
N MET A 1 -58.31 -3.35 -9.98
CA MET A 1 -58.59 -4.14 -8.74
C MET A 1 -57.31 -4.08 -7.92
N PRO A 2 -57.32 -3.55 -6.71
CA PRO A 2 -56.13 -3.39 -5.87
C PRO A 2 -55.92 -4.61 -4.98
N GLY A 3 -54.69 -5.11 -4.95
CA GLY A 3 -54.23 -6.19 -4.10
C GLY A 3 -53.61 -5.66 -2.77
N ILE A 4 -54.06 -6.28 -1.72
CA ILE A 4 -53.91 -5.95 -0.30
C ILE A 4 -52.45 -6.14 0.18
N ARG A 5 -51.90 -5.13 0.87
CA ARG A 5 -50.70 -5.23 1.69
C ARG A 5 -51.04 -5.86 3.04
N THR A 6 -50.33 -6.91 3.41
CA THR A 6 -50.39 -7.48 4.77
C THR A 6 -49.12 -7.02 5.52
N GLN A 7 -49.29 -6.21 6.54
CA GLN A 7 -48.27 -5.89 7.54
C GLN A 7 -48.21 -7.03 8.56
N MET A 8 -47.04 -7.56 8.83
CA MET A 8 -46.81 -8.39 10.00
C MET A 8 -46.04 -7.62 11.05
N THR A 9 -46.68 -7.39 12.18
CA THR A 9 -46.10 -6.83 13.40
C THR A 9 -45.52 -7.96 14.24
N GLY A 10 -44.23 -7.92 14.59
CA GLY A 10 -43.58 -8.81 15.54
C GLY A 10 -43.41 -8.13 16.92
N PRO A 11 -43.41 -8.87 18.02
CA PRO A 11 -43.54 -8.33 19.36
C PRO A 11 -42.22 -7.90 20.01
N ALA A 12 -42.31 -6.79 20.75
CA ALA A 12 -41.29 -6.25 21.63
C ALA A 12 -40.89 -7.26 22.73
N ARG A 13 -39.61 -7.38 23.03
CA ARG A 13 -39.08 -8.06 24.22
C ARG A 13 -38.47 -7.05 25.19
N ALA A 14 -39.00 -7.13 26.43
CA ALA A 14 -38.65 -6.30 27.55
C ALA A 14 -37.27 -6.63 28.15
N ALA A 15 -36.55 -5.59 28.57
CA ALA A 15 -35.29 -5.67 29.31
C ALA A 15 -35.53 -6.06 30.77
N ALA A 16 -34.83 -7.06 31.27
CA ALA A 16 -34.71 -7.35 32.69
C ALA A 16 -33.35 -6.90 33.22
N ARG A 17 -33.36 -5.94 34.15
CA ARG A 17 -32.20 -5.54 34.96
C ARG A 17 -32.05 -6.51 36.13
N ALA A 18 -30.87 -7.13 36.29
CA ALA A 18 -30.47 -7.81 37.51
C ALA A 18 -29.28 -7.08 38.14
N GLY A 19 -29.48 -6.57 39.33
CA GLY A 19 -28.44 -5.98 40.16
C GLY A 19 -27.65 -7.09 40.88
N VAL A 20 -26.36 -6.92 41.03
CA VAL A 20 -25.50 -7.77 41.88
C VAL A 20 -24.88 -6.92 42.99
N LEU A 21 -25.06 -7.44 44.16
CA LEU A 21 -24.71 -6.93 45.49
C LEU A 21 -23.21 -7.10 45.79
N LEU A 22 -22.61 -6.06 46.34
CA LEU A 22 -21.23 -6.04 46.83
C LEU A 22 -21.16 -6.83 48.17
N MET A 23 -20.22 -7.76 48.32
CA MET A 23 -19.76 -8.22 49.63
C MET A 23 -18.27 -7.99 49.76
N LEU A 24 -17.90 -7.13 50.73
CA LEU A 24 -16.56 -7.04 51.28
C LEU A 24 -16.35 -8.19 52.28
N ALA A 25 -15.18 -8.84 52.18
CA ALA A 25 -14.63 -9.62 53.27
C ALA A 25 -13.14 -9.27 53.43
N ALA A 26 -12.83 -8.66 54.56
CA ALA A 26 -11.46 -8.46 54.99
C ALA A 26 -10.99 -9.68 55.81
N ALA A 27 -9.77 -10.13 55.54
CA ALA A 27 -9.04 -10.97 56.50
C ALA A 27 -7.54 -10.66 56.43
N CYS A 28 -6.99 -10.26 57.54
CA CYS A 28 -5.55 -10.14 57.81
C CYS A 28 -4.95 -11.50 58.20
N SER A 29 -3.74 -11.83 57.79
CA SER A 29 -2.58 -11.95 58.68
C SER A 29 -1.43 -12.79 58.10
N ASN A 30 -0.24 -12.26 58.35
CA ASN A 30 1.04 -12.91 58.68
C ASN A 30 1.84 -13.72 57.66
N GLY A 31 2.97 -13.16 57.20
CA GLY A 31 4.31 -13.50 57.73
C GLY A 31 4.99 -14.69 57.05
N GLY A 32 5.97 -14.41 56.23
CA GLY A 32 6.96 -15.39 55.76
C GLY A 32 7.92 -14.72 54.78
N HIS A 33 9.14 -14.46 55.24
CA HIS A 33 10.28 -14.14 54.37
C HIS A 33 10.57 -15.33 53.46
N ASP A 34 10.89 -15.06 52.18
CA ASP A 34 12.05 -15.65 51.51
C ASP A 34 12.26 -15.05 50.13
N GLU A 35 13.47 -14.55 49.96
CA GLU A 35 14.38 -14.50 48.83
C GLU A 35 13.88 -14.01 47.44
N ASP A 36 14.40 -12.83 47.17
CA ASP A 36 14.90 -12.23 45.92
C ASP A 36 15.08 -13.21 44.75
N ALA A 37 14.16 -13.11 43.79
CA ALA A 37 14.42 -13.44 42.39
C ALA A 37 14.05 -12.21 41.59
N SER A 38 15.03 -11.33 41.37
CA SER A 38 14.94 -10.24 40.41
C SER A 38 14.62 -10.81 39.02
N ALA A 39 13.40 -10.57 38.58
CA ALA A 39 13.05 -10.66 37.15
C ALA A 39 13.96 -9.67 36.41
N PRO A 40 14.44 -10.03 35.20
CA PRO A 40 15.18 -9.06 34.40
C PRO A 40 14.24 -7.91 34.06
N ASP A 41 14.68 -6.70 34.35
CA ASP A 41 14.07 -5.46 33.86
C ASP A 41 13.84 -5.59 32.35
N SER A 42 12.60 -5.61 31.97
CA SER A 42 12.23 -5.33 30.57
C SER A 42 12.68 -3.89 30.31
N VAL A 43 13.80 -3.73 29.64
CA VAL A 43 14.22 -2.48 29.03
C VAL A 43 13.19 -2.21 27.96
N SER A 44 12.18 -1.43 28.28
CA SER A 44 11.43 -0.71 27.28
C SER A 44 12.44 0.24 26.62
N ALA A 45 12.91 -0.13 25.44
CA ALA A 45 13.59 0.82 24.57
C ALA A 45 12.57 1.94 24.30
N ASP A 46 12.77 3.06 24.96
CA ASP A 46 12.09 4.32 24.66
C ASP A 46 12.67 4.79 23.30
N THR A 47 12.14 4.22 22.20
CA THR A 47 12.43 4.66 20.85
C THR A 47 11.64 5.93 20.63
N THR A 48 12.11 7.04 21.19
CA THR A 48 11.72 8.36 20.70
C THR A 48 12.29 8.46 19.29
N ALA A 49 11.45 8.14 18.29
CA ALA A 49 11.78 8.39 16.90
C ALA A 49 12.17 9.87 16.79
N ALA A 50 13.26 10.15 16.09
CA ALA A 50 13.64 11.53 15.84
C ALA A 50 12.49 12.22 15.08
N GLU A 51 12.26 13.50 15.41
CA GLU A 51 11.26 14.33 14.70
C GLU A 51 11.50 14.26 13.18
N PRO A 52 10.45 14.12 12.36
CA PRO A 52 10.59 14.05 10.91
C PRO A 52 11.16 15.38 10.36
N VAL A 53 12.04 15.30 9.37
CA VAL A 53 12.53 16.48 8.67
C VAL A 53 11.42 17.00 7.77
N VAL A 54 11.06 18.29 7.92
CA VAL A 54 10.04 18.92 7.09
C VAL A 54 10.66 19.41 5.78
N LEU A 55 10.10 18.97 4.66
CA LEU A 55 10.52 19.33 3.30
C LEU A 55 9.39 20.05 2.56
N GLU A 56 9.77 21.03 1.73
CA GLU A 56 8.81 21.67 0.83
C GLU A 56 8.49 20.76 -0.35
N GLU A 57 7.22 20.71 -0.74
CA GLU A 57 6.79 20.08 -1.98
C GLU A 57 7.29 20.86 -3.19
N ALA A 58 7.87 20.20 -4.18
CA ALA A 58 8.28 20.83 -5.43
C ALA A 58 7.05 21.38 -6.19
N PHE A 59 5.94 20.67 -6.13
CA PHE A 59 4.63 21.13 -6.57
C PHE A 59 3.51 20.27 -5.95
N LEU A 60 2.27 20.75 -6.08
CA LEU A 60 1.05 19.97 -5.94
C LEU A 60 0.29 20.02 -7.27
N THR A 61 -0.31 18.91 -7.69
CA THR A 61 -1.21 18.90 -8.85
C THR A 61 -2.47 19.75 -8.56
N GLU A 62 -3.28 20.05 -9.58
CA GLU A 62 -4.56 20.71 -9.37
C GLU A 62 -5.43 19.88 -8.41
N ARG A 63 -6.09 20.57 -7.46
CA ARG A 63 -6.87 19.90 -6.43
C ARG A 63 -8.32 19.72 -6.85
N ASP A 64 -8.77 18.45 -6.88
CA ASP A 64 -10.18 18.10 -7.01
C ASP A 64 -10.55 17.02 -5.98
N THR A 65 -11.31 17.39 -4.97
CA THR A 65 -11.76 16.46 -3.92
C THR A 65 -12.93 15.57 -4.37
N LEU A 66 -13.54 15.85 -5.52
CA LEU A 66 -14.58 14.98 -6.09
C LEU A 66 -13.98 13.69 -6.65
N ASP A 67 -12.72 13.73 -7.06
CA ASP A 67 -12.02 12.57 -7.59
C ASP A 67 -11.76 11.51 -6.51
N ASN A 68 -11.49 11.93 -5.27
CA ASN A 68 -11.03 11.05 -4.19
C ASN A 68 -9.85 10.20 -4.68
N VAL A 69 -8.73 10.87 -4.92
CA VAL A 69 -7.50 10.22 -5.42
C VAL A 69 -6.88 9.35 -4.33
N ASP A 70 -6.30 8.19 -4.74
CA ASP A 70 -5.86 7.15 -3.81
C ASP A 70 -4.43 6.69 -4.05
N SER A 71 -4.17 6.01 -5.15
CA SER A 71 -2.89 5.37 -5.42
C SER A 71 -2.21 5.95 -6.66
N PRO A 72 -0.98 6.46 -6.55
CA PRO A 72 -0.21 6.91 -7.71
C PRO A 72 0.75 5.83 -8.18
N THR A 73 1.12 5.88 -9.47
CA THR A 73 2.28 5.19 -10.04
C THR A 73 2.99 6.11 -11.03
N VAL A 74 4.26 5.86 -11.33
CA VAL A 74 5.01 6.65 -12.32
C VAL A 74 5.36 5.77 -13.50
N TRP A 75 5.16 6.31 -14.71
CA TRP A 75 5.63 5.72 -15.95
C TRP A 75 6.64 6.65 -16.63
N ASN A 76 7.75 6.05 -17.07
CA ASN A 76 8.80 6.75 -17.82
C ASN A 76 8.84 6.16 -19.24
N GLY A 77 8.27 6.87 -20.17
CA GLY A 77 8.16 6.45 -21.55
C GLY A 77 9.45 6.58 -22.35
N PRO A 78 9.59 5.80 -23.44
CA PRO A 78 10.82 5.74 -24.24
C PRO A 78 11.13 7.02 -25.04
N ASN A 79 10.17 7.92 -25.21
CA ASN A 79 10.37 9.17 -25.96
C ASN A 79 10.54 10.40 -25.03
N GLY A 80 10.75 10.17 -23.73
CA GLY A 80 10.90 11.22 -22.72
C GLY A 80 9.58 11.68 -22.11
N GLU A 81 8.55 10.88 -22.22
CA GLU A 81 7.34 11.03 -21.42
C GLU A 81 7.64 10.61 -19.97
N HIS A 82 7.14 11.39 -19.01
CA HIS A 82 7.17 11.07 -17.59
C HIS A 82 5.80 11.38 -17.02
N TRP A 83 5.04 10.36 -16.66
CA TRP A 83 3.65 10.50 -16.21
C TRP A 83 3.46 10.01 -14.79
N ILE A 84 2.68 10.77 -14.02
CA ILE A 84 2.03 10.28 -12.81
C ILE A 84 0.64 9.78 -13.23
N LEU A 85 0.34 8.52 -12.91
CA LEU A 85 -0.94 7.89 -13.16
C LEU A 85 -1.58 7.64 -11.79
N THR A 86 -2.74 8.27 -11.52
CA THR A 86 -3.35 8.26 -10.17
C THR A 86 -4.79 7.79 -10.26
N SER A 87 -5.15 6.78 -9.49
CA SER A 87 -6.54 6.32 -9.36
C SER A 87 -7.42 7.38 -8.68
N ALA A 88 -8.65 7.50 -9.14
CA ALA A 88 -9.67 8.40 -8.62
C ALA A 88 -10.94 7.59 -8.31
N LYS A 89 -11.10 7.24 -7.04
CA LYS A 89 -12.09 6.26 -6.54
C LYS A 89 -13.54 6.65 -6.80
N THR A 90 -13.86 7.93 -6.80
CA THR A 90 -15.25 8.40 -6.87
C THR A 90 -15.68 8.75 -8.30
N THR A 91 -14.75 9.15 -9.15
CA THR A 91 -15.04 9.51 -10.54
C THR A 91 -14.74 8.38 -11.53
N ASP A 92 -14.26 7.22 -11.02
CA ASP A 92 -14.00 6.01 -11.79
C ASP A 92 -13.03 6.24 -12.95
N VAL A 93 -11.95 6.99 -12.67
CA VAL A 93 -10.93 7.31 -13.67
C VAL A 93 -9.52 7.11 -13.12
N VAL A 94 -8.55 7.06 -14.02
CA VAL A 94 -7.14 7.28 -13.72
C VAL A 94 -6.74 8.64 -14.29
N LEU A 95 -6.25 9.53 -13.44
CA LEU A 95 -5.68 10.81 -13.84
C LEU A 95 -4.30 10.58 -14.42
N VAL A 96 -3.99 11.25 -15.53
CA VAL A 96 -2.67 11.24 -16.16
C VAL A 96 -2.10 12.64 -16.07
N ASN A 97 -1.05 12.82 -15.28
CA ASN A 97 -0.40 14.10 -15.09
C ASN A 97 1.06 14.05 -15.58
N ASP A 98 1.57 15.15 -16.07
CA ASP A 98 3.00 15.32 -16.34
C ASP A 98 3.79 15.28 -15.02
N ALA A 99 4.74 14.37 -14.92
CA ALA A 99 5.47 14.10 -13.68
C ALA A 99 6.44 15.23 -13.28
N ALA A 100 6.86 16.09 -14.22
CA ALA A 100 7.75 17.20 -13.94
C ALA A 100 7.03 18.46 -13.46
N THR A 101 5.76 18.62 -13.81
CA THR A 101 5.02 19.88 -13.60
C THR A 101 3.71 19.70 -12.83
N GLY A 102 3.18 18.47 -12.75
CA GLY A 102 1.88 18.17 -12.17
C GLY A 102 0.68 18.52 -13.07
N ALA A 103 0.91 19.04 -14.27
CA ALA A 103 -0.18 19.42 -15.19
C ALA A 103 -0.98 18.20 -15.63
N GLU A 104 -2.31 18.25 -15.55
CA GLU A 104 -3.18 17.19 -16.08
C GLU A 104 -3.06 17.11 -17.62
N ILE A 105 -2.77 15.93 -18.12
CA ILE A 105 -2.70 15.64 -19.57
C ILE A 105 -4.03 15.12 -20.06
N ARG A 106 -4.61 14.14 -19.35
CA ARG A 106 -5.90 13.50 -19.69
C ARG A 106 -6.39 12.62 -18.53
N ARG A 107 -7.61 12.11 -18.71
CA ARG A 107 -8.24 11.12 -17.83
C ARG A 107 -8.53 9.84 -18.60
N LEU A 108 -8.35 8.69 -17.98
CA LEU A 108 -8.63 7.37 -18.50
C LEU A 108 -9.78 6.75 -17.69
N GLY A 109 -10.75 6.11 -18.32
CA GLY A 109 -11.81 5.38 -17.63
C GLY A 109 -13.17 6.04 -17.75
N GLY A 110 -13.91 6.01 -16.65
CA GLY A 110 -15.32 6.40 -16.50
C GLY A 110 -16.15 5.22 -16.08
N THR A 111 -17.22 5.48 -15.32
CA THR A 111 -18.03 4.47 -14.60
C THR A 111 -18.55 3.35 -15.50
N GLY A 112 -18.27 2.11 -15.11
CA GLY A 112 -18.84 0.92 -15.74
C GLY A 112 -17.94 -0.31 -15.69
N SER A 113 -18.40 -1.40 -16.29
CA SER A 113 -17.69 -2.68 -16.35
C SER A 113 -17.22 -3.05 -17.77
N GLY A 114 -17.46 -2.18 -18.76
CA GLY A 114 -17.02 -2.40 -20.13
C GLY A 114 -15.51 -2.19 -20.31
N ARG A 115 -15.01 -2.58 -21.49
CA ARG A 115 -13.60 -2.39 -21.84
C ARG A 115 -13.24 -0.90 -21.80
N GLY A 116 -12.24 -0.53 -21.01
CA GLY A 116 -11.81 0.85 -20.80
C GLY A 116 -12.68 1.65 -19.83
N GLN A 117 -13.75 1.05 -19.26
CA GLN A 117 -14.50 1.62 -18.15
C GLN A 117 -13.96 1.06 -16.83
N LEU A 118 -14.11 1.81 -15.75
CA LEU A 118 -13.64 1.47 -14.41
C LEU A 118 -14.79 1.59 -13.40
N ASP A 119 -14.69 0.87 -12.30
CA ASP A 119 -15.58 1.02 -11.15
C ASP A 119 -14.76 0.95 -9.86
N ARG A 120 -14.65 2.10 -9.20
CA ARG A 120 -13.86 2.33 -8.00
C ARG A 120 -12.42 1.80 -8.14
N PRO A 121 -11.61 2.41 -9.02
CA PRO A 121 -10.20 2.08 -9.15
C PRO A 121 -9.45 2.44 -7.87
N ASN A 122 -8.69 1.48 -7.32
CA ASN A 122 -7.85 1.66 -6.14
C ASN A 122 -6.36 1.59 -6.55
N GLY A 123 -5.72 0.44 -6.38
CA GLY A 123 -4.32 0.27 -6.73
C GLY A 123 -4.04 0.44 -8.23
N VAL A 124 -2.95 1.12 -8.55
CA VAL A 124 -2.45 1.24 -9.92
C VAL A 124 -0.97 0.92 -9.98
N ARG A 125 -0.53 0.24 -11.04
CA ARG A 125 0.87 -0.09 -11.25
C ARG A 125 1.27 0.01 -12.70
N ALA A 126 2.19 0.90 -13.01
CA ALA A 126 2.88 0.93 -14.30
C ALA A 126 4.15 0.07 -14.25
N ILE A 127 4.32 -0.77 -15.25
CA ILE A 127 5.54 -1.57 -15.45
C ILE A 127 5.73 -1.75 -16.95
N ASP A 128 6.93 -1.50 -17.46
CA ASP A 128 7.21 -1.39 -18.89
C ASP A 128 6.19 -0.47 -19.59
N ASP A 129 5.59 -0.93 -20.68
CA ASP A 129 4.57 -0.19 -21.42
C ASP A 129 3.14 -0.65 -21.06
N LEU A 130 2.93 -1.14 -19.83
CA LEU A 130 1.62 -1.55 -19.31
C LEU A 130 1.25 -0.77 -18.04
N LEU A 131 -0.02 -0.44 -17.92
CA LEU A 131 -0.66 0.04 -16.71
C LEU A 131 -1.69 -0.99 -16.26
N PHE A 132 -1.57 -1.47 -15.03
CA PHE A 132 -2.57 -2.29 -14.36
C PHE A 132 -3.38 -1.43 -13.39
N VAL A 133 -4.69 -1.58 -13.43
CA VAL A 133 -5.65 -0.87 -12.58
C VAL A 133 -6.50 -1.90 -11.86
N VAL A 134 -6.44 -1.88 -10.54
CA VAL A 134 -7.30 -2.69 -9.67
C VAL A 134 -8.66 -2.01 -9.54
N GLU A 135 -9.73 -2.71 -9.89
CA GLU A 135 -11.09 -2.23 -9.82
C GLU A 135 -11.84 -2.94 -8.68
N ARG A 136 -12.01 -2.24 -7.56
CA ARG A 136 -12.59 -2.85 -6.35
C ARG A 136 -14.02 -3.34 -6.57
N ASP A 137 -14.87 -2.50 -7.16
CA ASP A 137 -16.30 -2.77 -7.26
C ASP A 137 -16.65 -3.61 -8.51
N ASN A 138 -15.74 -3.72 -9.48
CA ASN A 138 -15.79 -4.71 -10.56
C ASN A 138 -15.08 -6.04 -10.19
N ALA A 139 -14.39 -6.11 -9.04
CA ALA A 139 -13.66 -7.28 -8.56
C ALA A 139 -12.70 -7.87 -9.62
N ARG A 140 -11.82 -7.04 -10.19
CA ARG A 140 -10.92 -7.44 -11.28
C ARG A 140 -9.71 -6.51 -11.40
N ILE A 141 -8.79 -6.88 -12.28
CA ILE A 141 -7.70 -6.03 -12.74
C ILE A 141 -7.90 -5.76 -14.23
N GLN A 142 -7.76 -4.51 -14.66
CA GLN A 142 -7.74 -4.15 -16.07
C GLN A 142 -6.35 -3.66 -16.47
N ALA A 143 -5.84 -4.17 -17.61
CA ALA A 143 -4.57 -3.75 -18.19
C ALA A 143 -4.79 -2.78 -19.35
N PHE A 144 -3.91 -1.77 -19.43
CA PHE A 144 -3.88 -0.77 -20.48
C PHE A 144 -2.48 -0.65 -21.07
N SER A 145 -2.37 -0.45 -22.38
CA SER A 145 -1.10 -0.15 -23.04
C SER A 145 -0.69 1.31 -22.83
N LEU A 146 0.58 1.56 -22.63
CA LEU A 146 1.17 2.91 -22.54
C LEU A 146 2.00 3.21 -23.80
N PRO A 147 1.98 4.43 -24.32
CA PRO A 147 1.23 5.61 -23.87
C PRO A 147 -0.20 5.72 -24.46
N SER A 148 -0.69 4.73 -25.19
CA SER A 148 -1.97 4.82 -25.91
C SER A 148 -3.18 4.86 -24.96
N LEU A 149 -3.07 4.23 -23.77
CA LEU A 149 -4.14 4.00 -22.79
C LEU A 149 -5.31 3.19 -23.36
N GLU A 150 -5.03 2.30 -24.32
CA GLU A 150 -6.01 1.36 -24.82
C GLU A 150 -6.10 0.14 -23.91
N SER A 151 -7.31 -0.29 -23.57
CA SER A 151 -7.51 -1.49 -22.74
C SER A 151 -7.06 -2.73 -23.49
N MET A 152 -6.20 -3.53 -22.86
CA MET A 152 -5.70 -4.80 -23.38
C MET A 152 -6.52 -6.00 -22.92
N GLY A 153 -7.27 -5.88 -21.83
CA GLY A 153 -8.10 -6.94 -21.27
C GLY A 153 -8.24 -6.81 -19.77
N THR A 154 -8.97 -7.76 -19.19
CA THR A 154 -9.21 -7.90 -17.73
C THR A 154 -8.89 -9.31 -17.30
N PHE A 155 -8.57 -9.49 -16.01
CA PHE A 155 -8.34 -10.78 -15.38
C PHE A 155 -8.63 -10.72 -13.88
N GLY A 156 -8.69 -11.89 -13.22
CA GLY A 156 -8.89 -12.02 -11.79
C GLY A 156 -10.35 -11.99 -11.35
N GLU A 157 -11.33 -11.99 -12.27
CA GLU A 157 -12.77 -11.93 -11.94
C GLU A 157 -13.27 -13.18 -11.19
N GLU A 158 -12.56 -14.30 -11.27
CA GLU A 158 -12.94 -15.55 -10.60
C GLU A 158 -12.36 -15.63 -9.17
N GLU A 159 -11.25 -14.93 -8.90
CA GLU A 159 -10.50 -15.00 -7.65
C GLU A 159 -10.74 -13.81 -6.73
N LEU A 160 -10.82 -12.61 -7.30
CA LEU A 160 -10.92 -11.37 -6.55
C LEU A 160 -12.34 -11.09 -6.09
N LEU A 161 -12.48 -10.59 -4.86
CA LEU A 161 -13.75 -10.19 -4.26
C LEU A 161 -13.82 -8.70 -3.94
N ARG A 162 -12.77 -8.16 -3.32
CA ARG A 162 -12.66 -6.75 -2.94
C ARG A 162 -11.20 -6.30 -2.99
N PRO A 163 -10.60 -6.29 -4.17
CA PRO A 163 -9.18 -6.00 -4.34
C PRO A 163 -8.85 -4.52 -4.09
N TYR A 164 -7.63 -4.28 -3.57
CA TYR A 164 -7.15 -2.94 -3.24
C TYR A 164 -5.79 -2.63 -3.86
N GLY A 165 -4.71 -2.99 -3.17
CA GLY A 165 -3.34 -2.67 -3.58
C GLY A 165 -2.79 -3.62 -4.63
N ILE A 166 -1.79 -3.16 -5.37
CA ILE A 166 -1.11 -3.93 -6.40
C ILE A 166 0.40 -3.70 -6.35
N ALA A 167 1.17 -4.78 -6.40
CA ALA A 167 2.60 -4.75 -6.62
C ALA A 167 2.97 -5.68 -7.77
N ALA A 168 4.00 -5.31 -8.55
CA ALA A 168 4.42 -6.13 -9.68
C ALA A 168 5.92 -6.01 -9.93
N TYR A 169 6.49 -7.08 -10.50
CA TYR A 169 7.85 -7.10 -11.03
C TYR A 169 7.93 -7.99 -12.27
N GLU A 170 8.90 -7.74 -13.15
CA GLU A 170 9.21 -8.61 -14.29
C GLU A 170 10.11 -9.75 -13.85
N ASP A 171 9.76 -10.99 -14.21
CA ASP A 171 10.59 -12.18 -13.96
C ASP A 171 11.71 -12.33 -15.02
N ALA A 172 12.59 -13.30 -14.82
CA ALA A 172 13.71 -13.53 -15.73
C ALA A 172 13.29 -14.01 -17.13
N GLU A 173 12.05 -14.45 -17.31
CA GLU A 173 11.44 -14.87 -18.58
C GLU A 173 10.68 -13.75 -19.29
N GLY A 174 10.66 -12.54 -18.71
CA GLY A 174 9.96 -11.37 -19.28
C GLY A 174 8.43 -11.42 -19.04
N ARG A 175 7.99 -12.13 -17.99
CA ARG A 175 6.60 -12.15 -17.57
C ARG A 175 6.45 -11.28 -16.32
N ILE A 176 5.27 -10.72 -16.16
CA ILE A 176 4.99 -9.84 -15.03
C ILE A 176 4.30 -10.64 -13.93
N GLU A 177 4.96 -10.77 -12.78
CA GLU A 177 4.39 -11.30 -11.55
C GLU A 177 3.65 -10.17 -10.84
N ILE A 178 2.38 -10.38 -10.55
CA ILE A 178 1.47 -9.40 -9.92
C ILE A 178 0.96 -9.97 -8.62
N TYR A 179 1.00 -9.17 -7.55
CA TYR A 179 0.41 -9.46 -6.25
C TYR A 179 -0.64 -8.41 -5.94
N VAL A 180 -1.84 -8.85 -5.55
CA VAL A 180 -2.98 -7.97 -5.24
C VAL A 180 -3.50 -8.32 -3.86
N THR A 181 -3.69 -7.32 -3.01
CA THR A 181 -4.41 -7.51 -1.75
C THR A 181 -5.90 -7.61 -1.99
N ASP A 182 -6.55 -8.56 -1.34
CA ASP A 182 -8.01 -8.70 -1.35
C ASP A 182 -8.58 -8.54 0.06
N ASN A 183 -9.16 -7.38 0.33
CA ASN A 183 -9.73 -7.04 1.62
C ASN A 183 -11.20 -7.46 1.75
N TYR A 184 -11.50 -8.67 1.28
CA TYR A 184 -12.86 -9.21 1.29
C TYR A 184 -13.45 -9.31 2.70
N GLU A 185 -14.76 -9.21 2.77
CA GLU A 185 -15.57 -9.27 3.97
C GLU A 185 -16.64 -10.35 3.80
N LEU A 186 -16.89 -11.12 4.84
CA LEU A 186 -18.01 -12.08 4.86
C LEU A 186 -19.32 -11.40 5.28
N VAL A 187 -19.21 -10.31 6.04
CA VAL A 187 -20.28 -9.41 6.44
C VAL A 187 -19.76 -8.00 6.18
N GLU A 188 -20.57 -7.15 5.59
CA GLU A 188 -20.21 -5.77 5.24
C GLU A 188 -19.62 -5.01 6.44
N ASP A 189 -18.48 -4.36 6.25
CA ASP A 189 -17.70 -3.61 7.24
C ASP A 189 -17.21 -4.44 8.45
N GLU A 190 -17.18 -5.77 8.35
CA GLU A 190 -16.65 -6.65 9.41
C GLU A 190 -15.43 -7.45 8.91
N ILE A 191 -14.33 -7.38 9.66
CA ILE A 191 -13.15 -8.22 9.39
C ILE A 191 -13.53 -9.69 9.60
N PRO A 192 -13.28 -10.57 8.62
CA PRO A 192 -13.55 -12.00 8.79
C PRO A 192 -12.74 -12.61 9.93
N PRO A 193 -13.20 -13.74 10.53
CA PRO A 193 -12.40 -14.45 11.52
C PRO A 193 -11.09 -14.95 10.88
N ASP A 194 -10.00 -14.99 11.66
CA ASP A 194 -8.66 -15.37 11.19
C ASP A 194 -8.67 -16.64 10.33
N SER A 195 -9.50 -17.62 10.67
CA SER A 195 -9.63 -18.88 9.91
C SER A 195 -10.17 -18.72 8.47
N ALA A 196 -10.67 -17.56 8.12
CA ALA A 196 -11.20 -17.23 6.79
C ALA A 196 -10.28 -16.27 6.00
N LEU A 197 -9.07 -15.98 6.49
CA LEU A 197 -8.15 -15.00 5.91
C LEU A 197 -7.02 -15.62 5.06
N GLY A 198 -7.23 -16.85 4.59
CA GLY A 198 -6.22 -17.60 3.82
C GLY A 198 -5.96 -17.09 2.39
N GLU A 199 -6.78 -16.16 1.89
CA GLU A 199 -6.76 -15.69 0.51
C GLU A 199 -6.68 -14.15 0.46
N ARG A 200 -5.90 -13.55 1.38
CA ARG A 200 -5.72 -12.09 1.49
C ARG A 200 -4.84 -11.48 0.43
N VAL A 201 -4.04 -12.29 -0.24
CA VAL A 201 -3.20 -11.87 -1.38
C VAL A 201 -3.37 -12.87 -2.51
N GLU A 202 -3.69 -12.35 -3.69
CA GLU A 202 -3.78 -13.10 -4.93
C GLU A 202 -2.53 -12.85 -5.79
N GLN A 203 -1.92 -13.93 -6.32
CA GLN A 203 -0.79 -13.83 -7.24
C GLN A 203 -1.20 -14.25 -8.64
N PHE A 204 -0.97 -13.36 -9.59
CA PHE A 204 -1.15 -13.60 -11.02
C PHE A 204 0.18 -13.49 -11.75
N ARG A 205 0.29 -14.19 -12.87
CA ARG A 205 1.37 -14.04 -13.85
C ARG A 205 0.79 -13.60 -15.17
N VAL A 206 1.35 -12.54 -15.76
CA VAL A 206 0.81 -11.91 -16.95
C VAL A 206 1.90 -11.75 -18.01
N TRP A 207 1.56 -11.93 -19.26
CA TRP A 207 2.45 -11.68 -20.40
C TRP A 207 1.65 -11.25 -21.63
N VAL A 208 2.35 -10.70 -22.62
CA VAL A 208 1.74 -10.35 -23.91
C VAL A 208 2.20 -11.34 -24.97
N GLU A 209 1.27 -12.02 -25.62
CA GLU A 209 1.51 -12.97 -26.69
C GLU A 209 0.67 -12.59 -27.92
N ASP A 210 1.33 -12.42 -29.07
CA ASP A 210 0.69 -11.99 -30.33
C ASP A 210 -0.14 -10.67 -30.20
N GLY A 211 0.26 -9.78 -29.30
CA GLY A 211 -0.42 -8.51 -29.03
C GLY A 211 -1.65 -8.63 -28.12
N GLU A 212 -1.92 -9.81 -27.59
CA GLU A 212 -2.99 -10.07 -26.63
C GLU A 212 -2.44 -10.30 -25.24
N LEU A 213 -3.14 -9.82 -24.22
CA LEU A 213 -2.85 -10.10 -22.82
C LEU A 213 -3.18 -11.56 -22.52
N ARG A 214 -2.28 -12.23 -21.82
CA ARG A 214 -2.45 -13.56 -21.25
C ARG A 214 -2.21 -13.48 -19.77
N ASP A 215 -2.95 -14.25 -19.00
CA ASP A 215 -2.84 -14.33 -17.55
C ASP A 215 -2.92 -15.76 -17.04
N GLU A 216 -2.39 -15.98 -15.86
CA GLU A 216 -2.48 -17.21 -15.10
C GLU A 216 -2.62 -16.84 -13.61
N HIS A 217 -3.66 -17.33 -12.93
CA HIS A 217 -3.71 -17.30 -11.49
C HIS A 217 -2.71 -18.31 -10.92
N VAL A 218 -1.76 -17.84 -10.13
CA VAL A 218 -0.66 -18.67 -9.62
C VAL A 218 -1.03 -19.26 -8.26
N ARG A 219 -1.55 -18.43 -7.35
CA ARG A 219 -1.97 -18.84 -6.00
C ARG A 219 -2.68 -17.74 -5.26
N SER A 220 -3.41 -18.15 -4.21
CA SER A 220 -3.87 -17.29 -3.12
C SER A 220 -3.05 -17.59 -1.87
N PHE A 221 -2.83 -16.60 -1.01
CA PHE A 221 -2.17 -16.83 0.27
C PHE A 221 -2.57 -15.81 1.36
N GLY A 222 -2.28 -16.21 2.59
CA GLY A 222 -2.49 -15.50 3.84
C GLY A 222 -2.49 -16.51 4.98
N ASP A 223 -1.91 -16.17 6.12
CA ASP A 223 -1.95 -17.04 7.28
C ASP A 223 -3.32 -16.94 7.97
N THR A 224 -3.79 -18.08 8.48
CA THR A 224 -5.06 -18.15 9.24
C THR A 224 -4.83 -18.26 10.74
N THR A 225 -3.58 -18.27 11.18
CA THR A 225 -3.17 -18.34 12.59
C THR A 225 -1.80 -17.67 12.77
N GLY A 226 -1.55 -17.19 13.99
CA GLY A 226 -0.24 -16.65 14.35
C GLY A 226 -0.02 -15.21 13.87
N GLU A 227 1.25 -14.81 13.80
CA GLU A 227 1.64 -13.43 13.50
C GLU A 227 1.46 -13.05 12.02
N GLY A 228 1.49 -14.03 11.12
CA GLY A 228 1.29 -13.81 9.69
C GLY A 228 -0.15 -13.47 9.29
N VAL A 229 -1.16 -13.64 10.16
CA VAL A 229 -2.55 -13.34 9.81
C VAL A 229 -2.70 -11.89 9.32
N LEU A 230 -3.27 -11.72 8.15
CA LEU A 230 -3.55 -10.43 7.50
C LEU A 230 -5.03 -10.07 7.71
N ARG A 231 -5.34 -9.09 8.57
CA ARG A 231 -6.73 -8.76 8.93
C ARG A 231 -7.31 -7.62 8.12
N LYS A 232 -6.60 -6.49 8.07
CA LYS A 232 -6.95 -5.35 7.22
C LYS A 232 -5.78 -5.07 6.29
N VAL A 233 -5.99 -5.23 4.99
CA VAL A 233 -4.95 -5.15 3.98
C VAL A 233 -5.37 -4.24 2.83
N GLU A 234 -4.55 -3.25 2.56
CA GLU A 234 -4.69 -2.41 1.36
C GLU A 234 -3.34 -2.33 0.65
N THR A 235 -2.33 -1.76 1.27
CA THR A 235 -1.03 -1.54 0.63
C THR A 235 -0.17 -2.81 0.57
N ILE A 236 0.47 -3.01 -0.59
CA ILE A 236 1.39 -4.11 -0.87
C ILE A 236 2.60 -3.63 -1.66
N GLY A 237 3.77 -4.18 -1.35
CA GLY A 237 5.01 -3.96 -2.09
C GLY A 237 5.74 -5.27 -2.38
N VAL A 238 6.61 -5.29 -3.39
CA VAL A 238 7.40 -6.47 -3.74
C VAL A 238 8.88 -6.13 -3.91
N ASP A 239 9.74 -6.98 -3.39
CA ASP A 239 11.20 -6.92 -3.54
C ASP A 239 11.75 -8.29 -3.92
N PRO A 240 11.79 -8.60 -5.22
CA PRO A 240 12.24 -9.92 -5.69
C PRO A 240 13.70 -10.20 -5.37
N ALA A 241 14.55 -9.18 -5.25
CA ALA A 241 15.97 -9.36 -4.94
C ALA A 241 16.21 -9.87 -3.51
N ASN A 242 15.27 -9.65 -2.60
CA ASN A 242 15.34 -10.09 -1.21
C ASN A 242 14.25 -11.12 -0.85
N ASP A 243 13.56 -11.70 -1.84
CA ASP A 243 12.49 -12.69 -1.66
C ASP A 243 11.38 -12.17 -0.73
N ARG A 244 10.85 -10.97 -1.01
CA ARG A 244 9.87 -10.30 -0.13
C ARG A 244 8.63 -9.82 -0.87
N VAL A 245 7.48 -10.15 -0.31
CA VAL A 245 6.20 -9.46 -0.48
C VAL A 245 5.88 -8.78 0.84
N VAL A 246 5.74 -7.48 0.83
CA VAL A 246 5.51 -6.64 2.01
C VAL A 246 4.07 -6.20 2.01
N VAL A 247 3.32 -6.54 3.05
CA VAL A 247 1.88 -6.25 3.15
C VAL A 247 1.62 -5.42 4.41
N ALA A 248 0.86 -4.36 4.27
CA ALA A 248 0.39 -3.58 5.42
C ALA A 248 -0.62 -4.38 6.25
N GLU A 249 -0.47 -4.35 7.56
CA GLU A 249 -1.52 -4.68 8.52
C GLU A 249 -2.01 -3.36 9.12
N GLU A 250 -3.11 -2.84 8.62
CA GLU A 250 -3.62 -1.49 8.91
C GLU A 250 -4.54 -1.46 10.14
N LEU A 251 -4.48 -2.46 10.97
CA LEU A 251 -5.39 -2.62 12.10
C LEU A 251 -4.97 -1.76 13.31
N GLY A 252 -5.45 -0.51 13.34
CA GLY A 252 -5.37 0.36 14.51
C GLY A 252 -3.95 0.77 14.93
N PRO A 253 -3.72 1.09 16.23
CA PRO A 253 -2.45 1.67 16.69
C PRO A 253 -1.26 0.70 16.64
N ASP A 254 -1.48 -0.56 16.34
CA ASP A 254 -0.45 -1.57 16.12
C ASP A 254 -0.18 -1.80 14.63
N SER A 255 -0.54 -0.85 13.77
CA SER A 255 -0.30 -0.90 12.34
C SER A 255 1.19 -1.10 12.03
N HIS A 256 1.50 -2.02 11.14
CA HIS A 256 2.87 -2.41 10.81
C HIS A 256 2.93 -3.21 9.51
N TRP A 257 4.13 -3.55 9.05
CA TRP A 257 4.37 -4.28 7.82
C TRP A 257 4.72 -5.74 8.09
N LYS A 258 4.08 -6.66 7.38
CA LYS A 258 4.35 -8.10 7.42
C LYS A 258 5.05 -8.54 6.16
N ILE A 259 6.03 -9.44 6.31
CA ILE A 259 6.82 -9.93 5.19
C ILE A 259 6.47 -11.37 4.87
N TYR A 260 5.99 -11.58 3.68
CA TYR A 260 5.86 -12.88 3.05
C TYR A 260 7.00 -13.10 2.06
N ARG A 261 7.29 -14.35 1.73
CA ARG A 261 8.17 -14.72 0.61
C ARG A 261 7.41 -14.64 -0.70
N LEU A 262 8.13 -14.63 -1.81
CA LEU A 262 7.49 -14.66 -3.14
C LEU A 262 6.66 -15.94 -3.39
N ASP A 263 6.91 -17.00 -2.63
CA ASP A 263 6.13 -18.24 -2.68
C ASP A 263 4.83 -18.21 -1.84
N GLY A 264 4.54 -17.08 -1.20
CA GLY A 264 3.34 -16.87 -0.38
C GLY A 264 3.45 -17.38 1.07
N THR A 265 4.63 -17.81 1.52
CA THR A 265 4.84 -18.21 2.92
C THR A 265 5.23 -17.03 3.79
N PHE A 266 4.63 -16.90 4.99
CA PHE A 266 5.05 -15.88 5.95
C PHE A 266 6.50 -16.10 6.37
N SER A 267 7.33 -15.06 6.29
CA SER A 267 8.77 -15.18 6.59
C SER A 267 9.09 -15.28 8.08
N GLY A 268 8.15 -14.89 8.94
CA GLY A 268 8.36 -14.67 10.38
C GLY A 268 8.91 -13.28 10.69
N GLU A 269 9.03 -12.40 9.69
CA GLU A 269 9.55 -11.04 9.88
C GLU A 269 8.41 -10.03 9.77
N VAL A 270 8.49 -9.02 10.63
CA VAL A 270 7.65 -7.81 10.60
C VAL A 270 8.54 -6.60 10.83
N PHE A 271 8.16 -5.42 10.32
CA PHE A 271 8.89 -4.19 10.61
C PHE A 271 7.93 -3.00 10.82
N GLY A 272 8.49 -1.92 11.34
CA GLY A 272 7.76 -0.67 11.51
C GLY A 272 6.85 -0.62 12.75
N ARG A 273 6.87 -1.63 13.64
CA ARG A 273 6.10 -1.56 14.90
C ARG A 273 6.45 -0.32 15.70
N GLY A 274 5.43 0.43 16.11
CA GLY A 274 5.59 1.66 16.88
C GLY A 274 5.94 2.91 16.07
N TYR A 275 6.12 2.78 14.73
CA TYR A 275 6.33 3.91 13.83
C TYR A 275 5.06 4.39 13.14
N PHE A 276 3.97 3.61 13.17
CA PHE A 276 2.70 3.91 12.53
C PHE A 276 1.59 4.00 13.59
N PRO A 277 1.58 5.06 14.41
CA PRO A 277 0.56 5.23 15.45
C PRO A 277 -0.84 5.51 14.91
N GLN A 278 -0.93 5.88 13.63
CA GLN A 278 -2.21 6.12 12.96
C GLN A 278 -2.53 4.95 12.04
N GLU A 279 -1.97 4.89 10.83
CA GLU A 279 -2.24 3.81 9.87
C GLU A 279 -1.04 3.63 8.93
N ALA A 280 -0.55 2.39 8.77
CA ALA A 280 0.53 2.07 7.83
C ALA A 280 -0.07 2.00 6.42
N GLU A 281 0.18 3.04 5.64
CA GLU A 281 -0.32 3.22 4.29
C GLU A 281 0.83 3.41 3.31
N GLY A 282 0.58 3.56 2.04
CA GLY A 282 1.53 3.92 1.00
C GLY A 282 2.97 3.39 1.17
N LEU A 283 3.44 2.55 0.25
CA LEU A 283 4.78 1.96 0.29
C LEU A 283 5.50 2.14 -1.04
N ALA A 284 6.73 2.68 -0.99
CA ALA A 284 7.60 2.79 -2.15
C ALA A 284 8.95 2.14 -1.89
N LEU A 285 9.58 1.63 -2.94
CA LEU A 285 10.89 0.98 -2.88
C LEU A 285 11.91 1.73 -3.75
N TYR A 286 12.97 2.23 -3.14
CA TYR A 286 14.16 2.71 -3.81
C TYR A 286 15.19 1.59 -3.89
N THR A 287 15.61 1.22 -5.09
CA THR A 287 16.48 0.06 -5.33
C THR A 287 17.88 0.46 -5.78
N CYS A 288 18.88 -0.26 -5.30
CA CYS A 288 20.26 -0.11 -5.76
C CYS A 288 20.75 -1.40 -6.43
N PRO A 289 21.63 -1.31 -7.45
CA PRO A 289 22.16 -2.49 -8.16
C PRO A 289 22.91 -3.47 -7.26
N ASP A 290 23.45 -3.01 -6.13
CA ASP A 290 24.12 -3.84 -5.12
C ASP A 290 23.14 -4.58 -4.20
N GLY A 291 21.82 -4.46 -4.46
CA GLY A 291 20.72 -5.03 -3.65
C GLY A 291 20.38 -4.21 -2.40
N GLY A 292 21.07 -3.08 -2.14
CA GLY A 292 20.69 -2.11 -1.12
C GLY A 292 19.53 -1.23 -1.57
N GLY A 293 19.25 -0.18 -0.79
CA GLY A 293 18.18 0.76 -1.07
C GLY A 293 17.31 1.01 0.15
N TYR A 294 16.08 1.46 -0.08
CA TYR A 294 15.22 1.94 1.00
C TYR A 294 13.74 1.58 0.76
N TRP A 295 13.04 1.19 1.80
CA TRP A 295 11.60 1.25 1.86
C TRP A 295 11.17 2.61 2.41
N ILE A 296 10.22 3.25 1.76
CA ILE A 296 9.57 4.48 2.23
C ILE A 296 8.11 4.13 2.51
N ALA A 297 7.69 4.27 3.76
CA ALA A 297 6.38 3.86 4.23
C ALA A 297 5.67 5.03 4.92
N THR A 298 4.39 5.20 4.66
CA THR A 298 3.57 6.29 5.18
C THR A 298 2.92 5.92 6.50
N ASP A 299 3.02 6.80 7.51
CA ASP A 299 2.08 6.87 8.64
C ASP A 299 1.02 7.90 8.27
N GLN A 300 -0.15 7.40 7.82
CA GLN A 300 -1.22 8.24 7.32
C GLN A 300 -1.94 8.97 8.46
N GLY A 301 -1.94 10.29 8.43
CA GLY A 301 -2.63 11.08 9.43
C GLY A 301 -3.21 12.38 8.90
N MET A 302 -4.39 12.72 9.41
CA MET A 302 -5.07 13.99 9.09
C MET A 302 -4.33 15.21 9.62
N GLY A 303 -3.70 15.12 10.77
CA GLY A 303 -2.95 16.20 11.42
C GLY A 303 -1.46 16.13 11.13
N GLU A 304 -0.90 14.97 11.36
CA GLU A 304 0.52 14.64 11.14
C GLU A 304 0.57 13.48 10.16
N ASN A 305 1.39 13.60 9.13
CA ASN A 305 1.59 12.59 8.10
C ASN A 305 3.08 12.45 7.90
N THR A 306 3.60 11.27 8.13
CA THR A 306 5.04 11.02 8.17
C THR A 306 5.43 9.94 7.18
N PHE A 307 6.53 10.16 6.47
CA PHE A 307 7.15 9.18 5.59
C PHE A 307 8.38 8.62 6.28
N HIS A 308 8.31 7.38 6.75
CA HIS A 308 9.39 6.67 7.40
C HIS A 308 10.27 5.98 6.37
N VAL A 309 11.58 6.07 6.55
CA VAL A 309 12.57 5.42 5.68
C VAL A 309 13.25 4.30 6.42
N PHE A 310 13.23 3.11 5.82
CA PHE A 310 13.87 1.91 6.36
C PHE A 310 14.92 1.38 5.37
N ASP A 311 16.02 0.82 5.90
CA ASP A 311 16.97 0.09 5.07
C ASP A 311 16.29 -1.10 4.37
N ARG A 312 16.52 -1.24 3.07
CA ARG A 312 15.87 -2.27 2.25
C ARG A 312 16.15 -3.69 2.75
N ARG A 313 17.37 -3.96 3.26
CA ARG A 313 17.81 -5.31 3.66
C ARG A 313 17.56 -5.59 5.13
N THR A 314 18.02 -4.68 5.99
CA THR A 314 18.00 -4.87 7.44
C THR A 314 16.67 -4.48 8.07
N LEU A 315 15.84 -3.69 7.35
CA LEU A 315 14.58 -3.12 7.81
C LEU A 315 14.73 -2.18 9.02
N GLU A 316 15.97 -1.74 9.30
CA GLU A 316 16.24 -0.74 10.32
C GLU A 316 15.70 0.62 9.89
N HIS A 317 15.07 1.33 10.82
CA HIS A 317 14.59 2.69 10.59
C HIS A 317 15.78 3.65 10.48
N LEU A 318 15.84 4.40 9.37
CA LEU A 318 16.95 5.33 9.06
C LEU A 318 16.60 6.77 9.35
N GLY A 319 15.31 7.11 9.40
CA GLY A 319 14.83 8.47 9.61
C GLY A 319 13.45 8.65 9.01
N ALA A 320 12.95 9.89 9.08
CA ALA A 320 11.63 10.22 8.56
C ALA A 320 11.60 11.67 8.01
N PHE A 321 10.68 11.90 7.08
CA PHE A 321 10.38 13.24 6.59
C PHE A 321 8.87 13.46 6.51
N ALA A 322 8.47 14.73 6.42
CA ALA A 322 7.09 15.14 6.23
C ALA A 322 7.05 16.32 5.24
N GLY A 323 5.94 16.49 4.55
CA GLY A 323 5.71 17.68 3.73
C GLY A 323 5.24 18.88 4.55
N VAL A 324 5.46 20.08 4.04
CA VAL A 324 4.87 21.31 4.62
C VAL A 324 3.34 21.25 4.54
N THR A 325 2.81 20.78 3.41
CA THR A 325 1.37 20.75 3.11
C THR A 325 0.79 19.34 3.15
N THR A 326 1.55 18.32 2.72
CA THR A 326 1.08 16.95 2.51
C THR A 326 0.57 16.31 3.78
N ARG A 327 -0.69 15.81 3.74
CA ARG A 327 -1.40 15.15 4.85
C ARG A 327 -2.30 14.06 4.29
N ASN A 328 -2.71 13.14 5.16
CA ASN A 328 -3.68 12.08 4.83
C ASN A 328 -3.32 11.39 3.52
N THR A 329 -2.18 10.70 3.52
CA THR A 329 -1.61 10.08 2.33
C THR A 329 -1.95 8.60 2.30
N ASP A 330 -2.83 8.19 1.38
CA ASP A 330 -3.14 6.79 1.11
C ASP A 330 -1.99 6.13 0.33
N GLY A 331 -1.71 6.59 -0.86
CA GLY A 331 -0.72 6.01 -1.75
C GLY A 331 0.49 6.90 -2.03
N VAL A 332 1.61 6.26 -2.33
CA VAL A 332 2.86 6.90 -2.73
C VAL A 332 3.46 6.24 -3.96
N ALA A 333 4.25 6.99 -4.72
CA ALA A 333 5.04 6.46 -5.83
C ALA A 333 6.45 7.05 -5.82
N LEU A 334 7.40 6.29 -6.35
CA LEU A 334 8.78 6.73 -6.51
C LEU A 334 9.27 6.39 -7.90
N THR A 335 10.01 7.32 -8.51
CA THR A 335 10.82 7.06 -9.69
C THR A 335 12.27 7.44 -9.43
N GLN A 336 13.18 6.58 -9.88
CA GLN A 336 14.62 6.82 -9.83
C GLN A 336 15.16 7.41 -11.14
N ALA A 337 14.31 7.53 -12.17
CA ALA A 337 14.65 8.19 -13.42
C ALA A 337 14.88 9.68 -13.20
N GLY A 338 15.98 10.21 -13.75
CA GLY A 338 16.24 11.65 -13.71
C GLY A 338 15.55 12.36 -14.88
N PHE A 339 14.75 13.39 -14.59
CA PHE A 339 14.09 14.22 -15.60
C PHE A 339 13.76 15.62 -15.07
N GLY A 340 13.64 16.59 -15.96
CA GLY A 340 13.17 17.94 -15.64
C GLY A 340 13.77 18.54 -14.36
N PRO A 341 12.95 18.89 -13.35
CA PRO A 341 13.41 19.41 -12.07
C PRO A 341 13.94 18.34 -11.11
N PHE A 342 13.84 17.05 -11.46
CA PHE A 342 14.17 15.90 -10.61
C PHE A 342 15.38 15.09 -11.15
N PRO A 343 16.61 15.60 -11.10
CA PRO A 343 17.75 14.92 -11.71
C PRO A 343 18.14 13.58 -11.06
N ALA A 344 17.68 13.31 -9.84
CA ALA A 344 17.90 12.05 -9.12
C ALA A 344 16.61 11.26 -8.88
N GLY A 345 15.53 11.61 -9.59
CA GLY A 345 14.20 11.03 -9.38
C GLY A 345 13.32 11.85 -8.45
N ALA A 346 12.09 11.36 -8.26
CA ALA A 346 11.06 12.04 -7.49
C ALA A 346 10.22 11.05 -6.68
N PHE A 347 9.73 11.52 -5.54
CA PHE A 347 8.74 10.86 -4.70
C PHE A 347 7.42 11.62 -4.78
N TYR A 348 6.33 10.88 -4.97
CA TYR A 348 4.97 11.42 -5.07
C TYR A 348 4.10 10.85 -3.98
N ALA A 349 3.25 11.68 -3.40
CA ALA A 349 2.36 11.30 -2.30
C ALA A 349 0.97 11.92 -2.52
N ILE A 350 -0.07 11.15 -2.24
CA ILE A 350 -1.43 11.66 -2.20
C ILE A 350 -1.56 12.70 -1.09
N HIS A 351 -2.32 13.76 -1.32
CA HIS A 351 -2.63 14.77 -0.33
C HIS A 351 -4.15 14.96 -0.17
N ASN A 352 -4.66 14.58 1.00
CA ASN A 352 -6.07 14.76 1.40
C ASN A 352 -7.06 14.36 0.30
N ASP A 353 -6.91 13.20 -0.29
CA ASP A 353 -7.78 12.61 -1.33
C ASP A 353 -8.04 13.52 -2.55
N GLY A 354 -7.32 14.62 -2.67
CA GLY A 354 -7.66 15.66 -3.65
C GLY A 354 -6.60 15.97 -4.69
N ASN A 355 -5.34 15.65 -4.45
CA ASN A 355 -4.24 15.90 -5.37
C ASN A 355 -2.97 15.14 -5.00
N VAL A 356 -1.94 15.25 -5.84
CA VAL A 356 -0.62 14.62 -5.65
C VAL A 356 0.42 15.68 -5.33
N ALA A 357 1.19 15.46 -4.29
CA ALA A 357 2.37 16.22 -3.91
C ALA A 357 3.62 15.57 -4.51
N ALA A 358 4.56 16.37 -4.99
CA ALA A 358 5.84 15.91 -5.52
C ALA A 358 7.01 16.40 -4.67
N PHE A 359 7.97 15.52 -4.41
CA PHE A 359 9.21 15.82 -3.68
C PHE A 359 10.43 15.41 -4.51
N SER A 360 11.48 16.19 -4.46
CA SER A 360 12.77 15.83 -5.05
C SER A 360 13.45 14.73 -4.24
N TRP A 361 13.78 13.59 -4.87
CA TRP A 361 14.56 12.55 -4.18
C TRP A 361 15.91 13.08 -3.70
N ALA A 362 16.55 13.97 -4.46
CA ALA A 362 17.82 14.57 -4.06
C ALA A 362 17.70 15.35 -2.74
N GLU A 363 16.59 16.05 -2.49
CA GLU A 363 16.35 16.78 -1.24
C GLU A 363 16.06 15.86 -0.08
N ILE A 364 15.23 14.83 -0.28
CA ILE A 364 14.98 13.77 0.71
C ILE A 364 16.31 13.10 1.10
N ALA A 365 17.09 12.70 0.11
CA ALA A 365 18.37 12.02 0.32
C ALA A 365 19.38 12.92 1.05
N ALA A 366 19.45 14.19 0.70
CA ALA A 366 20.34 15.14 1.38
C ALA A 366 19.95 15.35 2.85
N ALA A 367 18.65 15.42 3.14
CA ALA A 367 18.12 15.62 4.48
C ALA A 367 18.37 14.43 5.41
N LEU A 368 18.31 13.21 4.88
CA LEU A 368 18.40 11.96 5.65
C LEU A 368 19.74 11.21 5.46
N GLY A 369 20.67 11.74 4.66
CA GLY A 369 21.96 11.09 4.39
C GLY A 369 21.84 9.83 3.52
N LEU A 370 20.87 9.79 2.61
CA LEU A 370 20.60 8.64 1.74
C LEU A 370 21.36 8.74 0.41
N ARG A 371 21.35 7.63 -0.35
CA ARG A 371 21.98 7.55 -1.68
C ARG A 371 21.10 8.18 -2.75
N THR A 372 21.77 8.73 -3.78
CA THR A 372 21.13 9.24 -5.02
C THR A 372 21.73 8.63 -6.28
N ASP A 373 22.71 7.72 -6.14
CA ASP A 373 23.49 7.14 -7.23
C ASP A 373 22.96 5.78 -7.73
N CYS A 374 21.82 5.35 -7.23
CA CYS A 374 21.16 4.11 -7.61
C CYS A 374 20.14 4.40 -8.73
N THR A 375 20.61 4.68 -9.93
CA THR A 375 19.74 4.93 -11.09
C THR A 375 19.29 3.60 -11.72
N GLU A 376 18.02 3.49 -12.09
CA GLU A 376 17.53 2.37 -12.90
C GLU A 376 18.31 2.35 -14.24
N GLY A 377 18.87 1.19 -14.60
CA GLY A 377 19.53 0.99 -15.88
C GLY A 377 21.03 1.31 -15.94
N ALA A 378 21.69 1.67 -14.84
CA ALA A 378 23.15 1.71 -14.81
C ALA A 378 23.68 0.25 -14.81
N ALA A 379 24.18 -0.22 -15.95
CA ALA A 379 24.96 -1.45 -15.99
C ALA A 379 26.08 -1.38 -14.93
N PRO A 380 26.44 -2.49 -14.25
CA PRO A 380 27.51 -2.48 -13.28
C PRO A 380 28.76 -1.90 -13.94
N ALA A 381 29.33 -0.87 -13.31
CA ALA A 381 30.59 -0.32 -13.77
C ALA A 381 31.59 -1.47 -13.84
N ASP A 382 32.09 -1.73 -15.04
CA ASP A 382 33.16 -2.70 -15.28
C ASP A 382 34.24 -2.45 -14.22
N SER A 383 34.46 -3.45 -13.36
CA SER A 383 35.61 -3.44 -12.45
C SER A 383 36.86 -3.54 -13.33
N ALA A 384 37.37 -2.38 -13.74
CA ALA A 384 38.67 -2.28 -14.37
C ALA A 384 39.71 -2.78 -13.38
N GLN A 385 40.39 -3.84 -13.80
CA GLN A 385 41.51 -4.48 -13.13
C GLN A 385 42.67 -3.54 -12.84
#